data_9e7f8c5ae83e78fc6e989fdd42b721e0
#
_entry.id   9e7f8c5ae83e78fc6e989fdd42b721e0
#
_cell.length_a   1.000
_cell.length_b   1.000
_cell.length_c   1.000
_cell.angle_alpha   90.00
_cell.angle_beta   90.00
_cell.angle_gamma   90.00
#
_symmetry.space_group_name_H-M   'P 1'
#
loop_
_entity.id
_entity.type
_entity.pdbx_description
1 polymer ?
#
loop_
_entity_poly.entity_id
_entity_poly.type
_entity_poly.pdbx_seq_one_letter_code
_entity_poly.pdbx_strand_id
1 'polypeptide(L)'
;MCLDFVQDSLRGDSELIENFYRYRTYHGCAMPLHVQKASIAAWSNEEHVKKNRDIYRIKFLKVCSELNSVLPMTPPSGGFYLWPKLPCSDLDFARELYKSENVEVLPGSYLSRSVDNINPGGNRVRIALVAETDICVEAAKRIKRFIKNIH
;
A
#
# COMPACT_ATOMS: atom_id res chain seq x y z
N MET A 1 1.96 -13.87 -12.64
CA MET A 1 0.65 -14.06 -12.00
C MET A 1 0.94 -14.62 -10.61
N CYS A 2 1.12 -13.74 -9.61
CA CYS A 2 1.24 -14.16 -8.23
C CYS A 2 -0.12 -14.67 -7.80
N LEU A 3 -0.21 -15.96 -7.49
CA LEU A 3 -1.33 -16.50 -6.74
C LEU A 3 -1.13 -15.98 -5.31
N ASP A 4 -1.87 -14.94 -4.96
CA ASP A 4 -1.99 -14.50 -3.57
C ASP A 4 -2.74 -15.59 -2.81
N PHE A 5 -2.01 -16.58 -2.34
CA PHE A 5 -2.49 -17.45 -1.29
C PHE A 5 -2.52 -16.62 -0.02
N VAL A 6 -3.64 -16.00 0.24
CA VAL A 6 -3.88 -15.32 1.51
C VAL A 6 -3.91 -16.38 2.60
N GLN A 7 -2.75 -16.61 3.18
CA GLN A 7 -2.69 -17.32 4.45
C GLN A 7 -3.00 -16.29 5.53
N ASP A 8 -4.21 -16.31 6.05
CA ASP A 8 -4.61 -15.49 7.17
C ASP A 8 -3.83 -15.93 8.42
N SER A 9 -2.77 -15.22 8.75
CA SER A 9 -2.11 -15.35 10.04
C SER A 9 -2.43 -14.13 10.89
N LEU A 10 -3.02 -14.33 12.06
CA LEU A 10 -3.27 -13.28 13.03
C LEU A 10 -2.16 -13.25 14.07
N ARG A 11 -1.54 -12.08 14.25
CA ARG A 11 -0.58 -11.82 15.32
C ARG A 11 -1.01 -10.57 16.09
N GLY A 12 -0.92 -10.60 17.42
CA GLY A 12 -1.26 -9.45 18.23
C GLY A 12 -1.42 -9.80 19.71
N ASP A 13 -2.25 -9.06 20.39
CA ASP A 13 -2.60 -9.27 21.77
C ASP A 13 -3.18 -10.68 21.98
N SER A 14 -2.68 -11.39 23.02
CA SER A 14 -3.03 -12.79 23.27
C SER A 14 -4.51 -12.98 23.60
N GLU A 15 -5.11 -12.05 24.34
CA GLU A 15 -6.52 -12.13 24.72
C GLU A 15 -7.45 -11.94 23.50
N LEU A 16 -7.10 -10.98 22.62
CA LEU A 16 -7.84 -10.77 21.37
C LEU A 16 -7.72 -11.98 20.44
N ILE A 17 -6.53 -12.57 20.35
CA ILE A 17 -6.29 -13.76 19.53
C ILE A 17 -7.06 -14.96 20.05
N GLU A 18 -7.10 -15.18 21.35
CA GLU A 18 -7.84 -16.29 21.99
C GLU A 18 -9.34 -16.17 21.73
N ASN A 19 -9.90 -14.97 21.92
CA ASN A 19 -11.30 -14.69 21.63
C ASN A 19 -11.62 -14.86 20.14
N PHE A 20 -10.76 -14.41 19.24
CA PHE A 20 -10.91 -14.60 17.81
C PHE A 20 -10.80 -16.06 17.41
N TYR A 21 -9.87 -16.81 17.98
CA TYR A 21 -9.73 -18.25 17.74
C TYR A 21 -10.99 -19.01 18.14
N ARG A 22 -11.58 -18.67 19.30
CA ARG A 22 -12.85 -19.24 19.76
C ARG A 22 -14.00 -18.94 18.78
N TYR A 23 -14.09 -17.69 18.30
CA TYR A 23 -15.05 -17.29 17.29
C TYR A 23 -14.86 -18.09 15.98
N ARG A 24 -13.63 -18.24 15.52
CA ARG A 24 -13.28 -18.98 14.28
C ARG A 24 -13.63 -20.46 14.36
N THR A 25 -13.68 -21.04 15.54
CA THR A 25 -14.08 -22.44 15.73
C THR A 25 -15.51 -22.72 15.21
N TYR A 26 -16.37 -21.70 15.27
CA TYR A 26 -17.77 -21.80 14.84
C TYR A 26 -18.04 -21.12 13.48
N HIS A 27 -17.21 -20.21 13.06
CA HIS A 27 -17.39 -19.38 11.84
C HIS A 27 -16.27 -19.56 10.82
N GLY A 28 -15.76 -20.72 10.64
CA GLY A 28 -14.75 -21.00 9.66
C GLY A 28 -14.55 -22.47 9.43
N CYS A 29 -13.96 -22.81 8.29
CA CYS A 29 -13.52 -24.17 8.03
C CYS A 29 -12.00 -24.24 8.02
N ALA A 30 -11.47 -25.42 8.30
CA ALA A 30 -10.04 -25.68 8.16
C ALA A 30 -9.63 -25.53 6.70
N MET A 31 -8.44 -24.97 6.50
CA MET A 31 -7.86 -24.84 5.18
C MET A 31 -7.58 -26.21 4.57
N PRO A 32 -7.92 -26.45 3.30
CA PRO A 32 -7.64 -27.74 2.64
C PRO A 32 -6.16 -28.12 2.72
N LEU A 33 -5.86 -29.40 2.86
CA LEU A 33 -4.51 -29.90 3.08
C LEU A 33 -3.51 -29.50 1.97
N HIS A 34 -3.95 -29.46 0.72
CA HIS A 34 -3.10 -29.04 -0.39
C HIS A 34 -2.74 -27.55 -0.30
N VAL A 35 -3.63 -26.70 0.19
CA VAL A 35 -3.37 -25.28 0.44
C VAL A 35 -2.39 -25.12 1.60
N GLN A 36 -2.53 -25.90 2.68
CA GLN A 36 -1.57 -25.88 3.80
C GLN A 36 -0.16 -26.27 3.32
N LYS A 37 -0.04 -27.33 2.50
CA LYS A 37 1.26 -27.75 1.95
C LYS A 37 1.87 -26.68 1.04
N ALA A 38 1.08 -26.05 0.18
CA ALA A 38 1.53 -24.96 -0.67
C ALA A 38 2.00 -23.75 0.17
N SER A 39 1.27 -23.40 1.22
CA SER A 39 1.62 -22.35 2.17
C SER A 39 2.96 -22.65 2.86
N ILE A 40 3.14 -23.87 3.36
CA ILE A 40 4.42 -24.27 4.00
C ILE A 40 5.59 -24.10 3.02
N ALA A 41 5.44 -24.55 1.77
CA ALA A 41 6.47 -24.39 0.75
C ALA A 41 6.78 -22.93 0.46
N ALA A 42 5.74 -22.08 0.32
CA ALA A 42 5.91 -20.66 0.06
C ALA A 42 6.60 -19.92 1.23
N TRP A 43 6.20 -20.21 2.48
CA TRP A 43 6.80 -19.60 3.66
C TRP A 43 8.21 -20.09 3.96
N SER A 44 8.57 -21.27 3.49
CA SER A 44 9.93 -21.83 3.66
C SER A 44 10.94 -21.29 2.65
N ASN A 45 10.48 -20.57 1.61
CA ASN A 45 11.35 -20.00 0.59
C ASN A 45 11.47 -18.48 0.78
N GLU A 46 12.60 -18.03 1.35
CA GLU A 46 12.90 -16.60 1.59
C GLU A 46 13.58 -15.90 0.40
N GLU A 47 13.99 -16.63 -0.64
CA GLU A 47 14.74 -16.05 -1.76
C GLU A 47 13.91 -15.01 -2.52
N HIS A 48 12.69 -15.36 -2.89
CA HIS A 48 11.77 -14.44 -3.57
C HIS A 48 11.40 -13.24 -2.71
N VAL A 49 11.26 -13.43 -1.39
CA VAL A 49 10.97 -12.37 -0.42
C VAL A 49 12.11 -11.35 -0.38
N LYS A 50 13.35 -11.82 -0.27
CA LYS A 50 14.54 -10.97 -0.27
C LYS A 50 14.64 -10.16 -1.56
N LYS A 51 14.51 -10.83 -2.72
CA LYS A 51 14.54 -10.18 -4.03
C LYS A 51 13.45 -9.10 -4.16
N ASN A 52 12.24 -9.41 -3.73
CA ASN A 52 11.12 -8.46 -3.79
C ASN A 52 11.34 -7.25 -2.87
N ARG A 53 11.83 -7.46 -1.64
CA ARG A 53 12.19 -6.38 -0.71
C ARG A 53 13.25 -5.45 -1.29
N ASP A 54 14.26 -5.98 -1.97
CA ASP A 54 15.32 -5.18 -2.58
C ASP A 54 14.78 -4.32 -3.73
N ILE A 55 13.89 -4.87 -4.57
CA ILE A 55 13.20 -4.12 -5.64
C ILE A 55 12.40 -2.95 -5.03
N TYR A 56 11.57 -3.20 -4.01
CA TYR A 56 10.76 -2.15 -3.40
C TYR A 56 11.61 -1.10 -2.66
N ARG A 57 12.69 -1.49 -2.03
CA ARG A 57 13.65 -0.54 -1.43
C ARG A 57 14.17 0.46 -2.46
N ILE A 58 14.57 -0.03 -3.64
CA ILE A 58 15.03 0.82 -4.74
C ILE A 58 13.90 1.74 -5.24
N LYS A 59 12.70 1.21 -5.43
CA LYS A 59 11.53 2.00 -5.84
C LYS A 59 11.23 3.11 -4.84
N PHE A 60 11.16 2.81 -3.55
CA PHE A 60 10.91 3.81 -2.51
C PHE A 60 11.98 4.90 -2.51
N LEU A 61 13.25 4.55 -2.56
CA LEU A 61 14.34 5.53 -2.57
C LEU A 61 14.22 6.48 -3.76
N LYS A 62 14.05 5.94 -4.96
CA LYS A 62 13.98 6.75 -6.19
C LYS A 62 12.72 7.64 -6.22
N VAL A 63 11.55 7.08 -5.92
CA VAL A 63 10.29 7.81 -5.97
C VAL A 63 10.22 8.87 -4.87
N CYS A 64 10.62 8.56 -3.64
CA CYS A 64 10.67 9.53 -2.56
C CYS A 64 11.67 10.67 -2.87
N SER A 65 12.83 10.37 -3.45
CA SER A 65 13.80 11.37 -3.89
C SER A 65 13.18 12.37 -4.88
N GLU A 66 12.37 11.91 -5.82
CA GLU A 66 11.68 12.80 -6.78
C GLU A 66 10.59 13.65 -6.12
N LEU A 67 9.80 13.06 -5.22
CA LEU A 67 8.62 13.71 -4.64
C LEU A 67 8.93 14.60 -3.43
N ASN A 68 10.05 14.42 -2.75
CA ASN A 68 10.32 15.03 -1.44
C ASN A 68 10.30 16.56 -1.45
N SER A 69 10.58 17.17 -2.60
CA SER A 69 10.54 18.63 -2.75
C SER A 69 9.13 19.24 -2.79
N VAL A 70 8.10 18.41 -3.06
CA VAL A 70 6.69 18.83 -3.19
C VAL A 70 5.76 18.10 -2.23
N LEU A 71 6.10 16.88 -1.86
CA LEU A 71 5.39 16.04 -0.88
C LEU A 71 6.43 15.45 0.09
N PRO A 72 6.81 16.17 1.14
CA PRO A 72 7.78 15.67 2.11
C PRO A 72 7.27 14.35 2.75
N MET A 73 8.08 13.30 2.65
CA MET A 73 7.76 11.99 3.22
C MET A 73 9.00 11.17 3.52
N THR A 74 8.91 10.28 4.46
CA THR A 74 9.92 9.25 4.73
C THR A 74 9.55 7.97 4.02
N PRO A 75 10.50 7.25 3.41
CA PRO A 75 10.24 5.91 2.89
C PRO A 75 9.65 5.01 3.98
N PRO A 76 8.58 4.26 3.69
CA PRO A 76 8.00 3.36 4.66
C PRO A 76 8.94 2.19 4.95
N SER A 77 8.86 1.62 6.15
CA SER A 77 9.65 0.45 6.54
C SER A 77 9.24 -0.85 5.84
N GLY A 78 8.11 -0.84 5.15
CA GLY A 78 7.58 -2.01 4.42
C GLY A 78 6.39 -1.64 3.55
N GLY A 79 5.83 -2.64 2.88
CA GLY A 79 4.70 -2.44 1.97
C GLY A 79 5.12 -2.13 0.53
N PHE A 80 4.18 -1.66 -0.28
CA PHE A 80 4.35 -1.42 -1.71
C PHE A 80 3.76 -0.09 -2.18
N TYR A 81 3.37 0.80 -1.25
CA TYR A 81 2.76 2.09 -1.57
C TYR A 81 3.29 3.20 -0.66
N LEU A 82 3.16 4.44 -1.11
CA LEU A 82 3.36 5.66 -0.34
C LEU A 82 2.01 6.22 0.10
N TRP A 83 2.01 6.92 1.25
CA TRP A 83 0.80 7.49 1.87
C TRP A 83 1.00 8.95 2.27
N PRO A 84 1.35 9.83 1.30
CA PRO A 84 1.59 11.24 1.59
C PRO A 84 0.31 11.97 2.00
N LYS A 85 0.50 13.02 2.82
CA LYS A 85 -0.52 14.01 3.10
C LYS A 85 -0.48 15.08 2.01
N LEU A 86 -1.64 15.49 1.55
CA LEU A 86 -1.82 16.53 0.54
C LEU A 86 -2.18 17.87 1.19
N PRO A 87 -1.86 19.00 0.56
CA PRO A 87 -2.32 20.32 0.97
C PRO A 87 -3.79 20.63 0.59
N CYS A 88 -4.42 19.75 -0.18
CA CYS A 88 -5.76 19.92 -0.74
C CYS A 88 -6.61 18.65 -0.61
N SER A 89 -7.85 18.70 -1.13
CA SER A 89 -8.76 17.55 -1.19
C SER A 89 -8.14 16.39 -1.96
N ASP A 90 -8.14 15.20 -1.36
CA ASP A 90 -7.64 13.97 -1.98
C ASP A 90 -8.45 13.55 -3.20
N LEU A 91 -9.76 13.80 -3.19
CA LEU A 91 -10.65 13.51 -4.33
C LEU A 91 -10.36 14.41 -5.53
N ASP A 92 -10.24 15.72 -5.29
CA ASP A 92 -9.95 16.68 -6.35
C ASP A 92 -8.53 16.47 -6.90
N PHE A 93 -7.57 16.22 -6.02
CA PHE A 93 -6.20 15.90 -6.40
C PHE A 93 -6.14 14.69 -7.33
N ALA A 94 -6.77 13.58 -6.95
CA ALA A 94 -6.75 12.35 -7.76
C ALA A 94 -7.40 12.55 -9.12
N ARG A 95 -8.56 13.26 -9.15
CA ARG A 95 -9.28 13.53 -10.40
C ARG A 95 -8.48 14.41 -11.35
N GLU A 96 -7.95 15.52 -10.87
CA GLU A 96 -7.23 16.48 -11.72
C GLU A 96 -5.85 15.94 -12.13
N LEU A 97 -5.17 15.18 -11.27
CA LEU A 97 -3.93 14.48 -11.63
C LEU A 97 -4.16 13.47 -12.77
N TYR A 98 -5.24 12.71 -12.70
CA TYR A 98 -5.59 11.77 -13.78
C TYR A 98 -5.86 12.49 -15.09
N LYS A 99 -6.63 13.58 -15.07
CA LYS A 99 -6.98 14.36 -16.27
C LYS A 99 -5.75 15.00 -16.93
N SER A 100 -4.84 15.57 -16.15
CA SER A 100 -3.74 16.38 -16.68
C SER A 100 -2.48 15.57 -16.97
N GLU A 101 -2.21 14.54 -16.16
CA GLU A 101 -0.94 13.80 -16.20
C GLU A 101 -1.11 12.31 -16.50
N ASN A 102 -2.35 11.83 -16.60
CA ASN A 102 -2.67 10.42 -16.82
C ASN A 102 -2.00 9.50 -15.77
N VAL A 103 -2.01 9.94 -14.50
CA VAL A 103 -1.52 9.19 -13.34
C VAL A 103 -2.66 8.94 -12.40
N GLU A 104 -2.90 7.66 -12.11
CA GLU A 104 -3.95 7.24 -11.18
C GLU A 104 -3.39 7.04 -9.78
N VAL A 105 -4.06 7.62 -8.80
CA VAL A 105 -3.80 7.43 -7.37
C VAL A 105 -5.11 7.19 -6.64
N LEU A 106 -5.08 6.50 -5.52
CA LEU A 106 -6.30 6.21 -4.78
C LEU A 106 -6.50 7.23 -3.65
N PRO A 107 -7.64 7.98 -3.65
CA PRO A 107 -7.98 8.88 -2.56
C PRO A 107 -8.05 8.16 -1.21
N GLY A 108 -7.46 8.77 -0.19
CA GLY A 108 -7.40 8.17 1.14
C GLY A 108 -8.76 8.11 1.83
N SER A 109 -9.64 9.06 1.54
CA SER A 109 -11.01 9.08 2.04
C SER A 109 -11.82 7.84 1.65
N TYR A 110 -11.48 7.17 0.53
CA TYR A 110 -12.11 5.91 0.12
C TYR A 110 -11.62 4.69 0.90
N LEU A 111 -10.44 4.80 1.52
CA LEU A 111 -9.80 3.72 2.27
C LEU A 111 -10.01 3.79 3.77
N SER A 112 -10.76 4.80 4.23
CA SER A 112 -10.94 5.05 5.65
C SER A 112 -12.40 5.31 5.99
N ARG A 113 -12.72 5.14 7.27
CA ARG A 113 -14.03 5.43 7.84
C ARG A 113 -13.89 6.60 8.81
N SER A 114 -14.81 7.54 8.74
CA SER A 114 -14.88 8.63 9.72
C SER A 114 -15.30 8.11 11.08
N VAL A 115 -14.55 8.49 12.11
CA VAL A 115 -14.84 8.24 13.53
C VAL A 115 -14.75 9.59 14.23
N ASP A 116 -15.75 9.96 15.01
CA ASP A 116 -15.84 11.24 15.74
C ASP A 116 -15.57 12.46 14.83
N ASN A 117 -16.15 12.44 13.62
CA ASN A 117 -15.97 13.45 12.58
C ASN A 117 -14.54 13.60 12.05
N ILE A 118 -13.64 12.69 12.36
CA ILE A 118 -12.28 12.65 11.84
C ILE A 118 -12.18 11.53 10.81
N ASN A 119 -11.78 11.88 9.57
CA ASN A 119 -11.43 10.90 8.54
C ASN A 119 -9.90 10.78 8.47
N PRO A 120 -9.30 9.66 8.95
CA PRO A 120 -7.85 9.50 8.97
C PRO A 120 -7.19 9.42 7.58
N GLY A 121 -7.98 9.10 6.55
CA GLY A 121 -7.53 9.10 5.15
C GLY A 121 -7.76 10.40 4.41
N GLY A 122 -8.48 11.36 5.02
CA GLY A 122 -8.76 12.65 4.39
C GLY A 122 -7.49 13.43 4.06
N ASN A 123 -7.47 14.06 2.90
CA ASN A 123 -6.31 14.79 2.36
C ASN A 123 -5.05 13.91 2.26
N ARG A 124 -5.22 12.62 1.94
CA ARG A 124 -4.13 11.69 1.66
C ARG A 124 -4.40 10.91 0.39
N VAL A 125 -3.35 10.43 -0.23
CA VAL A 125 -3.47 9.53 -1.38
C VAL A 125 -2.58 8.31 -1.21
N ARG A 126 -3.04 7.17 -1.75
CA ARG A 126 -2.21 5.97 -1.88
C ARG A 126 -1.58 5.94 -3.27
N ILE A 127 -0.26 6.00 -3.31
CA ILE A 127 0.54 5.87 -4.52
C ILE A 127 1.18 4.49 -4.51
N ALA A 128 0.60 3.55 -5.26
CA ALA A 128 1.09 2.16 -5.32
C ALA A 128 2.26 2.05 -6.32
N LEU A 129 3.41 1.50 -5.86
CA LEU A 129 4.63 1.35 -6.67
C LEU A 129 4.72 -0.03 -7.32
N VAL A 130 3.61 -0.52 -7.89
CA VAL A 130 3.53 -1.88 -8.47
C VAL A 130 4.14 -1.99 -9.86
N ALA A 131 4.14 -0.92 -10.65
CA ALA A 131 4.76 -0.89 -11.97
C ALA A 131 6.30 -1.01 -11.91
N GLU A 132 6.96 -1.17 -13.04
CA GLU A 132 8.42 -1.18 -13.12
C GLU A 132 9.03 0.11 -12.55
N THR A 133 10.28 0.04 -12.10
CA THR A 133 10.91 1.14 -11.33
C THR A 133 10.96 2.45 -12.11
N ASP A 134 11.28 2.41 -13.38
CA ASP A 134 11.36 3.58 -14.26
C ASP A 134 9.99 4.18 -14.54
N ILE A 135 8.95 3.36 -14.69
CA ILE A 135 7.56 3.81 -14.80
C ILE A 135 7.11 4.51 -13.50
N CYS A 136 7.45 3.95 -12.34
CA CYS A 136 7.16 4.58 -11.05
C CYS A 136 7.86 5.94 -10.90
N VAL A 137 9.12 6.05 -11.34
CA VAL A 137 9.87 7.31 -11.32
C VAL A 137 9.28 8.33 -12.29
N GLU A 138 8.88 7.91 -13.49
CA GLU A 138 8.22 8.80 -14.45
C GLU A 138 6.88 9.31 -13.91
N ALA A 139 6.07 8.45 -13.31
CA ALA A 139 4.84 8.86 -12.63
C ALA A 139 5.10 9.87 -11.49
N ALA A 140 6.17 9.67 -10.71
CA ALA A 140 6.59 10.61 -9.68
C ALA A 140 6.95 11.99 -10.26
N LYS A 141 7.66 12.05 -11.39
CA LYS A 141 7.97 13.32 -12.08
C LYS A 141 6.70 14.03 -12.54
N ARG A 142 5.71 13.30 -13.06
CA ARG A 142 4.41 13.84 -13.46
C ARG A 142 3.64 14.40 -12.26
N ILE A 143 3.58 13.66 -11.15
CA ILE A 143 2.98 14.13 -9.90
C ILE A 143 3.67 15.42 -9.42
N LYS A 144 5.00 15.46 -9.44
CA LYS A 144 5.78 16.63 -9.06
C LYS A 144 5.47 17.85 -9.95
N ARG A 145 5.37 17.66 -11.27
CA ARG A 145 4.99 18.70 -12.23
C ARG A 145 3.58 19.23 -11.97
N PHE A 146 2.64 18.31 -11.77
CA PHE A 146 1.26 18.64 -11.43
C PHE A 146 1.16 19.52 -10.18
N ILE A 147 1.81 19.11 -9.09
CA ILE A 147 1.77 19.86 -7.83
C ILE A 147 2.37 21.26 -7.98
N LYS A 148 3.45 21.41 -8.76
CA LYS A 148 4.05 22.72 -9.03
C LYS A 148 3.15 23.64 -9.85
N ASN A 149 2.25 23.10 -10.65
CA ASN A 149 1.34 23.86 -11.51
C ASN A 149 0.00 24.20 -10.82
N ILE A 150 -0.31 23.61 -9.66
CA ILE A 150 -1.50 23.96 -8.85
C ILE A 150 -1.25 25.24 -8.03
N HIS A 151 -0.01 25.63 -7.80
CA HIS A 151 0.40 26.84 -7.12
C HIS A 151 0.71 27.93 -8.11
#